data_36902f74dc0fcc3658789cc895df1007
#
_entry.id   36902f74dc0fcc3658789cc895df1007
#
_cell.length_a   1.000
_cell.length_b   1.000
_cell.length_c   1.000
_cell.angle_alpha   90.00
_cell.angle_beta   90.00
_cell.angle_gamma   90.00
#
_symmetry.space_group_name_H-M   'P 1'
#
loop_
_entity.id
_entity.type
_entity.pdbx_description
1 polymer ?
#
loop_
_entity_poly.entity_id
_entity_poly.type
_entity_poly.pdbx_seq_one_letter_code
_entity_poly.pdbx_strand_id
1 'polypeptide(L)'
;MRRGRLRVMEAGLRVHQGGRGEPVLLLLHGLGATGDVWQGWRPLLARRWPGRWLAPDLPGHGGSRPLPGYSFESLATAAAGLIRGARTVVLGHSLGGVVGLALAGGGFTVSVQAVIGLGIKITWTEQELDRAMAAAHRPPAWYASRDEAAARYLRTSGLAGLLAAADPAVDAGLREQHGRWRLAMDPGAFAVGAPDMPQLLARCEAPVTLARGEHDTMNTDGQLAGLGAPVVTLPGLGHNAHVENPHQSISLLDPYR
;
A
#
# COMPACT_ATOMS: atom_id res chain seq x y z
N MET A 1 21.11 15.15 8.13
CA MET A 1 20.10 14.15 7.72
C MET A 1 19.74 14.38 6.25
N ARG A 2 20.11 13.47 5.33
CA ARG A 2 19.71 13.60 3.91
C ARG A 2 18.26 13.17 3.79
N ARG A 3 17.33 14.09 3.46
CA ARG A 3 15.93 13.80 3.17
C ARG A 3 15.88 12.77 2.04
N GLY A 4 15.12 11.69 2.20
CA GLY A 4 14.92 10.70 1.16
C GLY A 4 14.52 11.40 -0.15
N ARG A 5 15.18 11.04 -1.27
CA ARG A 5 14.91 11.72 -2.54
C ARG A 5 13.57 11.30 -3.09
N LEU A 6 12.70 12.28 -3.34
CA LEU A 6 11.52 12.11 -4.17
C LEU A 6 11.95 12.03 -5.64
N ARG A 7 11.53 11.01 -6.38
CA ARG A 7 11.74 10.92 -7.84
C ARG A 7 10.45 10.53 -8.54
N VAL A 8 10.20 11.13 -9.68
CA VAL A 8 9.23 10.62 -10.66
C VAL A 8 10.00 9.62 -11.53
N MET A 9 9.55 8.39 -11.63
CA MET A 9 10.17 7.34 -12.45
C MET A 9 9.55 7.35 -13.85
N GLU A 10 10.25 6.76 -14.86
CA GLU A 10 9.75 6.68 -16.25
C GLU A 10 8.38 5.99 -16.37
N ALA A 11 8.05 5.07 -15.44
CA ALA A 11 6.72 4.43 -15.35
C ALA A 11 5.58 5.38 -14.92
N GLY A 12 5.83 6.67 -14.72
CA GLY A 12 4.80 7.64 -14.29
C GLY A 12 4.43 7.52 -12.81
N LEU A 13 5.21 6.80 -12.01
CA LEU A 13 5.02 6.67 -10.58
C LEU A 13 5.88 7.69 -9.80
N ARG A 14 5.27 8.31 -8.80
CA ARG A 14 5.99 9.07 -7.77
C ARG A 14 6.53 8.08 -6.74
N VAL A 15 7.83 8.10 -6.46
CA VAL A 15 8.48 7.12 -5.59
C VAL A 15 9.34 7.79 -4.52
N HIS A 16 9.12 7.42 -3.26
CA HIS A 16 10.09 7.63 -2.19
C HIS A 16 11.10 6.49 -2.18
N GLN A 17 12.36 6.81 -1.95
CA GLN A 17 13.41 5.78 -1.92
C GLN A 17 14.54 6.16 -0.97
N GLY A 18 15.26 5.14 -0.52
CA GLY A 18 16.49 5.28 0.26
C GLY A 18 17.28 3.99 0.28
N GLY A 19 18.41 4.00 0.99
CA GLY A 19 19.35 2.87 0.96
C GLY A 19 20.03 2.71 -0.40
N ARG A 20 20.79 1.61 -0.56
CA ARG A 20 21.51 1.26 -1.80
C ARG A 20 21.71 -0.24 -1.88
N GLY A 21 21.81 -0.78 -3.11
CA GLY A 21 22.07 -2.19 -3.32
C GLY A 21 20.86 -3.08 -3.07
N GLU A 22 21.11 -4.33 -2.85
CA GLU A 22 20.12 -5.39 -2.66
C GLU A 22 20.18 -6.00 -1.23
N PRO A 23 19.09 -6.65 -0.79
CA PRO A 23 17.81 -6.78 -1.48
C PRO A 23 17.03 -5.46 -1.53
N VAL A 24 16.15 -5.30 -2.52
CA VAL A 24 15.23 -4.18 -2.59
C VAL A 24 14.02 -4.48 -1.70
N LEU A 25 13.62 -3.52 -0.87
CA LEU A 25 12.33 -3.56 -0.18
C LEU A 25 11.33 -2.68 -0.94
N LEU A 26 10.25 -3.29 -1.41
CA LEU A 26 9.14 -2.60 -2.04
C LEU A 26 8.00 -2.45 -1.03
N LEU A 27 7.66 -1.21 -0.67
CA LEU A 27 6.62 -0.85 0.30
C LEU A 27 5.38 -0.34 -0.44
N LEU A 28 4.29 -1.09 -0.42
CA LEU A 28 3.07 -0.77 -1.14
C LEU A 28 1.97 -0.34 -0.16
N HIS A 29 1.37 0.82 -0.41
CA HIS A 29 0.33 1.39 0.45
C HIS A 29 -1.07 0.83 0.15
N GLY A 30 -2.02 1.04 1.06
CA GLY A 30 -3.43 0.69 0.92
C GLY A 30 -4.23 1.67 0.04
N LEU A 31 -5.45 1.28 -0.32
CA LEU A 31 -6.38 2.09 -1.11
C LEU A 31 -6.60 3.46 -0.46
N GLY A 32 -6.54 4.51 -1.26
CA GLY A 32 -6.74 5.89 -0.81
C GLY A 32 -5.54 6.54 -0.13
N ALA A 33 -4.50 5.77 0.24
CA ALA A 33 -3.26 6.27 0.83
C ALA A 33 -2.23 6.66 -0.24
N THR A 34 -1.01 6.98 0.18
CA THR A 34 0.16 7.28 -0.66
C THR A 34 1.41 6.66 -0.07
N GLY A 35 2.52 6.65 -0.81
CA GLY A 35 3.82 6.18 -0.30
C GLY A 35 4.33 6.94 0.93
N ASP A 36 3.74 8.10 1.24
CA ASP A 36 4.10 8.89 2.42
C ASP A 36 3.68 8.24 3.74
N VAL A 37 2.74 7.28 3.75
CA VAL A 37 2.38 6.52 4.97
C VAL A 37 3.57 5.74 5.55
N TRP A 38 4.59 5.49 4.75
CA TRP A 38 5.84 4.83 5.16
C TRP A 38 6.88 5.81 5.72
N GLN A 39 6.55 7.10 5.91
CA GLN A 39 7.51 8.11 6.39
C GLN A 39 8.12 7.76 7.75
N GLY A 40 7.35 7.18 8.68
CA GLY A 40 7.82 6.73 9.99
C GLY A 40 8.85 5.59 9.91
N TRP A 41 8.88 4.86 8.80
CA TRP A 41 9.81 3.75 8.57
C TRP A 41 11.19 4.21 8.09
N ARG A 42 11.32 5.39 7.50
CA ARG A 42 12.57 5.89 6.89
C ARG A 42 13.77 5.84 7.85
N PRO A 43 13.67 6.36 9.10
CA PRO A 43 14.80 6.30 10.04
C PRO A 43 15.11 4.87 10.51
N LEU A 44 14.10 3.99 10.55
CA LEU A 44 14.25 2.59 10.93
C LEU A 44 14.91 1.79 9.82
N LEU A 45 14.47 1.97 8.58
CA LEU A 45 15.05 1.32 7.40
C LEU A 45 16.51 1.69 7.20
N ALA A 46 16.89 2.93 7.49
CA ALA A 46 18.28 3.36 7.41
C ALA A 46 19.21 2.59 8.36
N ARG A 47 18.68 1.96 9.41
CA ARG A 47 19.42 1.20 10.42
C ARG A 47 19.22 -0.32 10.29
N ARG A 48 18.07 -0.76 9.78
CA ARG A 48 17.62 -2.15 9.88
C ARG A 48 17.50 -2.85 8.52
N TRP A 49 17.45 -2.10 7.40
CA TRP A 49 17.37 -2.70 6.07
C TRP A 49 18.71 -2.58 5.35
N PRO A 50 19.32 -3.69 4.89
CA PRO A 50 20.67 -3.66 4.33
C PRO A 50 20.73 -3.06 2.93
N GLY A 51 19.62 -3.14 2.18
CA GLY A 51 19.56 -2.75 0.77
C GLY A 51 18.82 -1.44 0.51
N ARG A 52 18.37 -1.27 -0.72
CA ARG A 52 17.51 -0.15 -1.15
C ARG A 52 16.06 -0.42 -0.76
N TRP A 53 15.30 0.63 -0.48
CA TRP A 53 13.84 0.57 -0.31
C TRP A 53 13.15 1.57 -1.24
N LEU A 54 11.96 1.19 -1.71
CA LEU A 54 11.09 1.96 -2.59
C LEU A 54 9.68 1.98 -2.00
N ALA A 55 9.07 3.16 -1.94
CA ALA A 55 7.68 3.34 -1.53
C ALA A 55 6.98 4.20 -2.59
N PRO A 56 6.44 3.59 -3.66
CA PRO A 56 5.71 4.31 -4.69
C PRO A 56 4.34 4.75 -4.19
N ASP A 57 3.81 5.84 -4.77
CA ASP A 57 2.39 6.00 -4.89
C ASP A 57 1.91 4.99 -5.95
N LEU A 58 0.94 4.15 -5.63
CA LEU A 58 0.34 3.26 -6.62
C LEU A 58 -0.36 4.08 -7.71
N PRO A 59 -0.51 3.55 -8.94
CA PRO A 59 -1.25 4.25 -9.98
C PRO A 59 -2.59 4.80 -9.50
N GLY A 60 -2.93 6.01 -9.92
CA GLY A 60 -4.16 6.69 -9.49
C GLY A 60 -4.13 7.26 -8.08
N HIS A 61 -2.99 7.21 -7.38
CA HIS A 61 -2.84 7.78 -6.04
C HIS A 61 -1.71 8.82 -6.01
N GLY A 62 -1.87 9.81 -5.13
CA GLY A 62 -0.83 10.79 -4.85
C GLY A 62 -0.29 11.47 -6.10
N GLY A 63 1.01 11.36 -6.34
CA GLY A 63 1.71 11.92 -7.50
C GLY A 63 1.77 11.02 -8.72
N SER A 64 1.28 9.79 -8.64
CA SER A 64 1.32 8.82 -9.74
C SER A 64 0.17 9.01 -10.73
N ARG A 65 0.43 8.68 -12.01
CA ARG A 65 -0.58 8.78 -13.05
C ARG A 65 -1.69 7.75 -12.86
N PRO A 66 -2.94 8.07 -13.21
CA PRO A 66 -4.03 7.10 -13.24
C PRO A 66 -3.84 6.09 -14.37
N LEU A 67 -4.53 4.95 -14.26
CA LEU A 67 -4.64 3.94 -15.31
C LEU A 67 -6.01 4.05 -16.00
N PRO A 68 -6.13 3.54 -17.24
CA PRO A 68 -7.41 3.44 -17.91
C PRO A 68 -8.41 2.51 -17.21
N GLY A 69 -7.91 1.56 -16.40
CA GLY A 69 -8.67 0.63 -15.58
C GLY A 69 -7.79 0.04 -14.50
N TYR A 70 -8.39 -0.39 -13.41
CA TYR A 70 -7.69 -0.87 -12.23
C TYR A 70 -8.01 -2.35 -11.98
N SER A 71 -6.96 -3.15 -11.90
CA SER A 71 -6.96 -4.51 -11.38
C SER A 71 -5.69 -4.73 -10.55
N PHE A 72 -5.62 -5.80 -9.77
CA PHE A 72 -4.41 -6.13 -9.04
C PHE A 72 -3.23 -6.35 -9.98
N GLU A 73 -3.46 -6.95 -11.15
CA GLU A 73 -2.44 -7.20 -12.17
C GLU A 73 -1.95 -5.91 -12.83
N SER A 74 -2.85 -4.94 -13.11
CA SER A 74 -2.46 -3.67 -13.71
C SER A 74 -1.61 -2.84 -12.74
N LEU A 75 -1.93 -2.87 -11.45
CA LEU A 75 -1.15 -2.24 -10.39
C LEU A 75 0.20 -2.95 -10.18
N ALA A 76 0.21 -4.29 -10.21
CA ALA A 76 1.44 -5.10 -10.13
C ALA A 76 2.35 -4.85 -11.33
N THR A 77 1.80 -4.72 -12.54
CA THR A 77 2.56 -4.36 -13.75
C THR A 77 3.31 -3.04 -13.59
N ALA A 78 2.64 -2.04 -13.04
CA ALA A 78 3.29 -0.75 -12.77
C ALA A 78 4.40 -0.88 -11.73
N ALA A 79 4.17 -1.63 -10.64
CA ALA A 79 5.15 -1.86 -9.59
C ALA A 79 6.36 -2.69 -10.09
N ALA A 80 6.15 -3.67 -10.97
CA ALA A 80 7.20 -4.49 -11.56
C ALA A 80 8.27 -3.65 -12.28
N GLY A 81 7.86 -2.54 -12.91
CA GLY A 81 8.77 -1.61 -13.57
C GLY A 81 9.85 -1.02 -12.65
N LEU A 82 9.60 -0.94 -11.34
CA LEU A 82 10.50 -0.34 -10.35
C LEU A 82 11.62 -1.30 -9.88
N ILE A 83 11.42 -2.62 -10.04
CA ILE A 83 12.25 -3.66 -9.40
C ILE A 83 12.86 -4.65 -10.41
N ARG A 84 12.86 -4.29 -11.69
CA ARG A 84 13.44 -5.15 -12.75
C ARG A 84 14.88 -5.52 -12.41
N GLY A 85 15.16 -6.84 -12.49
CA GLY A 85 16.50 -7.40 -12.29
C GLY A 85 16.99 -7.36 -10.84
N ALA A 86 16.16 -6.95 -9.87
CA ALA A 86 16.54 -6.87 -8.48
C ALA A 86 15.87 -7.96 -7.63
N ARG A 87 16.61 -8.56 -6.70
CA ARG A 87 16.05 -9.41 -5.65
C ARG A 87 15.23 -8.54 -4.71
N THR A 88 13.94 -8.84 -4.59
CA THR A 88 12.99 -7.92 -3.92
C THR A 88 12.18 -8.63 -2.84
N VAL A 89 12.08 -8.00 -1.68
CA VAL A 89 11.09 -8.32 -0.65
C VAL A 89 9.96 -7.30 -0.76
N VAL A 90 8.72 -7.77 -0.78
CA VAL A 90 7.53 -6.90 -0.86
C VAL A 90 6.82 -6.89 0.49
N LEU A 91 6.58 -5.72 1.04
CA LEU A 91 5.66 -5.51 2.15
C LEU A 91 4.55 -4.58 1.68
N GLY A 92 3.34 -5.10 1.62
CA GLY A 92 2.17 -4.36 1.17
C GLY A 92 1.09 -4.30 2.23
N HIS A 93 0.50 -3.10 2.41
CA HIS A 93 -0.63 -2.89 3.29
C HIS A 93 -1.94 -2.95 2.51
N SER A 94 -2.92 -3.72 2.99
CA SER A 94 -4.28 -3.80 2.43
C SER A 94 -4.23 -4.06 0.91
N LEU A 95 -4.72 -3.14 0.06
CA LEU A 95 -4.58 -3.21 -1.41
C LEU A 95 -3.13 -3.52 -1.84
N GLY A 96 -2.15 -2.86 -1.24
CA GLY A 96 -0.73 -3.07 -1.56
C GLY A 96 -0.25 -4.49 -1.27
N GLY A 97 -0.83 -5.16 -0.27
CA GLY A 97 -0.55 -6.57 0.01
C GLY A 97 -1.04 -7.49 -1.10
N VAL A 98 -2.25 -7.25 -1.60
CA VAL A 98 -2.81 -8.00 -2.74
C VAL A 98 -2.00 -7.76 -4.02
N VAL A 99 -1.60 -6.50 -4.27
CA VAL A 99 -0.71 -6.16 -5.39
C VAL A 99 0.63 -6.88 -5.27
N GLY A 100 1.18 -7.01 -4.06
CA GLY A 100 2.40 -7.77 -3.78
C GLY A 100 2.26 -9.26 -4.13
N LEU A 101 1.13 -9.88 -3.79
CA LEU A 101 0.82 -11.27 -4.15
C LEU A 101 0.69 -11.42 -5.68
N ALA A 102 -0.04 -10.54 -6.34
CA ALA A 102 -0.17 -10.53 -7.80
C ALA A 102 1.19 -10.37 -8.49
N LEU A 103 2.07 -9.52 -7.94
CA LEU A 103 3.42 -9.31 -8.44
C LEU A 103 4.30 -10.57 -8.34
N ALA A 104 4.14 -11.36 -7.27
CA ALA A 104 4.88 -12.60 -7.03
C ALA A 104 4.24 -13.82 -7.69
N GLY A 105 3.03 -13.70 -8.24
CA GLY A 105 2.27 -14.79 -8.84
C GLY A 105 2.67 -15.16 -10.28
N GLY A 106 3.83 -14.70 -10.75
CA GLY A 106 4.35 -15.01 -12.08
C GLY A 106 3.87 -14.04 -13.17
N GLY A 107 4.42 -14.21 -14.37
CA GLY A 107 4.13 -13.35 -15.53
C GLY A 107 4.93 -12.04 -15.58
N PHE A 108 5.73 -11.75 -14.56
CA PHE A 108 6.64 -10.60 -14.51
C PHE A 108 8.10 -11.06 -14.48
N THR A 109 8.97 -10.35 -15.20
CA THR A 109 10.43 -10.59 -15.14
C THR A 109 11.01 -9.90 -13.90
N VAL A 110 10.59 -10.36 -12.71
CA VAL A 110 11.02 -9.84 -11.41
C VAL A 110 11.39 -10.99 -10.47
N SER A 111 12.28 -10.75 -9.52
CA SER A 111 12.73 -11.75 -8.54
C SER A 111 12.18 -11.36 -7.15
N VAL A 112 10.96 -11.83 -6.84
CA VAL A 112 10.36 -11.65 -5.52
C VAL A 112 10.84 -12.75 -4.59
N GLN A 113 11.50 -12.37 -3.49
CA GLN A 113 12.07 -13.30 -2.50
C GLN A 113 11.08 -13.62 -1.39
N ALA A 114 10.18 -12.70 -1.09
CA ALA A 114 9.10 -12.88 -0.10
C ALA A 114 8.03 -11.80 -0.27
N VAL A 115 6.81 -12.12 0.15
CA VAL A 115 5.70 -11.19 0.25
C VAL A 115 5.18 -11.16 1.69
N ILE A 116 5.08 -9.95 2.27
CA ILE A 116 4.41 -9.72 3.54
C ILE A 116 3.14 -8.91 3.24
N GLY A 117 1.98 -9.55 3.45
CA GLY A 117 0.66 -8.92 3.27
C GLY A 117 0.10 -8.47 4.61
N LEU A 118 0.17 -7.18 4.91
CA LEU A 118 -0.31 -6.59 6.16
C LEU A 118 -1.74 -6.05 6.00
N GLY A 119 -2.68 -6.53 6.81
CA GLY A 119 -4.05 -6.02 6.84
C GLY A 119 -4.84 -6.24 5.55
N ILE A 120 -4.58 -7.31 4.81
CA ILE A 120 -5.34 -7.64 3.59
C ILE A 120 -6.77 -8.04 3.99
N LYS A 121 -7.78 -7.34 3.49
CA LYS A 121 -9.17 -7.76 3.62
C LYS A 121 -9.47 -8.93 2.67
N ILE A 122 -9.84 -10.09 3.22
CA ILE A 122 -10.04 -11.32 2.45
C ILE A 122 -11.51 -11.64 2.19
N THR A 123 -12.43 -11.09 2.99
CA THR A 123 -13.87 -11.34 2.84
C THR A 123 -14.59 -10.05 2.46
N TRP A 124 -15.37 -10.10 1.38
CA TRP A 124 -16.12 -8.98 0.84
C TRP A 124 -17.58 -9.37 0.66
N THR A 125 -18.50 -8.53 1.09
CA THR A 125 -19.92 -8.68 0.82
C THR A 125 -20.27 -8.04 -0.53
N GLU A 126 -21.34 -8.50 -1.18
CA GLU A 126 -21.85 -7.88 -2.41
C GLU A 126 -22.12 -6.38 -2.21
N GLN A 127 -22.70 -6.01 -1.06
CA GLN A 127 -22.98 -4.62 -0.75
C GLN A 127 -21.70 -3.75 -0.67
N GLU A 128 -20.58 -4.29 -0.17
CA GLU A 128 -19.31 -3.58 -0.15
C GLU A 128 -18.74 -3.39 -1.56
N LEU A 129 -18.85 -4.42 -2.39
CA LEU A 129 -18.43 -4.36 -3.79
C LEU A 129 -19.28 -3.35 -4.60
N ASP A 130 -20.59 -3.36 -4.41
CA ASP A 130 -21.50 -2.40 -5.04
C ASP A 130 -21.18 -0.95 -4.63
N ARG A 131 -20.88 -0.73 -3.34
CA ARG A 131 -20.47 0.59 -2.85
C ARG A 131 -19.14 1.03 -3.43
N ALA A 132 -18.18 0.11 -3.56
CA ALA A 132 -16.88 0.40 -4.17
C ALA A 132 -17.05 0.74 -5.66
N MET A 133 -17.84 -0.04 -6.39
CA MET A 133 -18.14 0.22 -7.79
C MET A 133 -18.88 1.54 -7.98
N ALA A 134 -19.88 1.84 -7.16
CA ALA A 134 -20.57 3.11 -7.18
C ALA A 134 -19.63 4.30 -6.87
N ALA A 135 -18.65 4.10 -5.97
CA ALA A 135 -17.64 5.12 -5.68
C ALA A 135 -16.69 5.34 -6.85
N ALA A 136 -16.31 4.28 -7.57
CA ALA A 136 -15.45 4.36 -8.75
C ALA A 136 -16.05 5.18 -9.90
N HIS A 137 -17.36 5.15 -10.06
CA HIS A 137 -18.07 5.88 -11.13
C HIS A 137 -18.42 7.33 -10.77
N ARG A 138 -18.15 7.77 -9.53
CA ARG A 138 -18.42 9.16 -9.13
C ARG A 138 -17.30 10.07 -9.59
N PRO A 139 -17.63 11.27 -10.08
CA PRO A 139 -16.60 12.28 -10.34
C PRO A 139 -15.88 12.64 -9.02
N PRO A 140 -14.60 13.07 -9.09
CA PRO A 140 -13.88 13.53 -7.92
C PRO A 140 -14.64 14.65 -7.19
N ALA A 141 -14.82 14.48 -5.88
CA ALA A 141 -15.45 15.52 -5.06
C ALA A 141 -14.47 16.67 -4.83
N TRP A 142 -14.99 17.91 -4.96
CA TRP A 142 -14.23 19.14 -4.70
C TRP A 142 -14.69 19.79 -3.40
N TYR A 143 -13.74 20.23 -2.61
CA TYR A 143 -13.92 20.85 -1.29
C TYR A 143 -13.51 22.32 -1.34
N ALA A 144 -14.15 23.15 -0.53
CA ALA A 144 -13.84 24.57 -0.44
C ALA A 144 -12.53 24.85 0.29
N SER A 145 -12.14 23.97 1.21
CA SER A 145 -10.92 24.14 1.99
C SER A 145 -10.02 22.91 1.96
N ARG A 146 -8.73 23.12 2.26
CA ARG A 146 -7.77 22.05 2.46
C ARG A 146 -8.19 21.12 3.61
N ASP A 147 -8.72 21.68 4.69
CA ASP A 147 -9.07 20.91 5.89
C ASP A 147 -10.25 19.97 5.65
N GLU A 148 -11.25 20.38 4.87
CA GLU A 148 -12.33 19.50 4.44
C GLU A 148 -11.79 18.32 3.60
N ALA A 149 -10.91 18.60 2.65
CA ALA A 149 -10.29 17.59 1.82
C ALA A 149 -9.39 16.65 2.67
N ALA A 150 -8.61 17.19 3.61
CA ALA A 150 -7.78 16.43 4.53
C ALA A 150 -8.61 15.49 5.41
N ALA A 151 -9.72 15.99 5.98
CA ALA A 151 -10.63 15.16 6.76
C ALA A 151 -11.22 14.02 5.91
N ARG A 152 -11.53 14.29 4.64
CA ARG A 152 -12.01 13.25 3.71
C ARG A 152 -10.91 12.24 3.38
N TYR A 153 -9.69 12.71 3.09
CA TYR A 153 -8.53 11.84 2.83
C TYR A 153 -8.27 10.90 4.00
N LEU A 154 -8.18 11.43 5.23
CA LEU A 154 -7.94 10.64 6.43
C LEU A 154 -8.99 9.53 6.63
N ARG A 155 -10.26 9.83 6.36
CA ARG A 155 -11.32 8.80 6.42
C ARG A 155 -11.20 7.77 5.30
N THR A 156 -10.89 8.21 4.08
CA THR A 156 -10.81 7.31 2.91
C THR A 156 -9.62 6.34 3.01
N SER A 157 -8.50 6.81 3.55
CA SER A 157 -7.27 6.01 3.75
C SER A 157 -7.22 5.25 5.08
N GLY A 158 -8.25 5.39 5.94
CA GLY A 158 -8.28 4.78 7.27
C GLY A 158 -7.30 5.41 8.27
N LEU A 159 -6.80 6.63 8.00
CA LEU A 159 -5.79 7.32 8.81
C LEU A 159 -6.40 8.33 9.82
N ALA A 160 -7.73 8.41 9.90
CA ALA A 160 -8.42 9.26 10.88
C ALA A 160 -8.08 8.81 12.30
N GLY A 161 -7.65 9.75 13.13
CA GLY A 161 -7.17 9.48 14.49
C GLY A 161 -5.71 9.02 14.58
N LEU A 162 -5.07 8.69 13.46
CA LEU A 162 -3.66 8.28 13.41
C LEU A 162 -2.73 9.41 12.95
N LEU A 163 -3.20 10.23 12.02
CA LEU A 163 -2.46 11.40 11.53
C LEU A 163 -3.28 12.67 11.73
N ALA A 164 -2.59 13.74 12.10
CA ALA A 164 -3.18 15.07 12.11
C ALA A 164 -3.43 15.58 10.68
N ALA A 165 -4.44 16.41 10.48
CA ALA A 165 -4.72 17.02 9.17
C ALA A 165 -3.52 17.83 8.61
N ALA A 166 -2.68 18.38 9.49
CA ALA A 166 -1.46 19.13 9.15
C ALA A 166 -0.23 18.23 8.91
N ASP A 167 -0.35 16.89 9.02
CA ASP A 167 0.79 16.00 8.76
C ASP A 167 1.20 16.08 7.28
N PRO A 168 2.51 16.19 6.97
CA PRO A 168 3.00 16.23 5.59
C PRO A 168 2.57 15.03 4.72
N ALA A 169 2.32 13.86 5.32
CA ALA A 169 1.81 12.71 4.58
C ALA A 169 0.39 12.93 4.06
N VAL A 170 -0.40 13.79 4.72
CA VAL A 170 -1.75 14.15 4.27
C VAL A 170 -1.69 15.02 3.02
N ASP A 171 -0.71 15.94 2.93
CA ASP A 171 -0.55 16.79 1.74
C ASP A 171 -0.35 15.99 0.45
N ALA A 172 0.35 14.87 0.53
CA ALA A 172 0.58 13.98 -0.61
C ALA A 172 -0.73 13.38 -1.15
N GLY A 173 -1.72 13.21 -0.28
CA GLY A 173 -3.06 12.71 -0.61
C GLY A 173 -4.03 13.78 -1.14
N LEU A 174 -3.59 15.03 -1.31
CA LEU A 174 -4.43 16.16 -1.69
C LEU A 174 -3.96 16.80 -3.01
N ARG A 175 -4.89 17.41 -3.72
CA ARG A 175 -4.67 18.26 -4.90
C ARG A 175 -5.44 19.56 -4.75
N GLU A 176 -4.75 20.67 -4.98
CA GLU A 176 -5.36 21.98 -5.13
C GLU A 176 -5.45 22.33 -6.61
N GLN A 177 -6.57 22.87 -7.01
CA GLN A 177 -6.77 23.43 -8.35
C GLN A 177 -7.80 24.57 -8.29
N HIS A 178 -7.41 25.75 -8.75
CA HIS A 178 -8.27 26.95 -8.82
C HIS A 178 -8.91 27.31 -7.46
N GLY A 179 -8.15 27.21 -6.37
CA GLY A 179 -8.62 27.49 -5.01
C GLY A 179 -9.53 26.43 -4.39
N ARG A 180 -9.75 25.31 -5.08
CA ARG A 180 -10.52 24.17 -4.56
C ARG A 180 -9.64 22.95 -4.36
N TRP A 181 -10.04 22.09 -3.45
CA TRP A 181 -9.28 20.92 -3.03
C TRP A 181 -10.00 19.62 -3.35
N ARG A 182 -9.27 18.59 -3.66
CA ARG A 182 -9.78 17.23 -3.81
C ARG A 182 -8.76 16.21 -3.33
N LEU A 183 -9.16 14.95 -3.19
CA LEU A 183 -8.23 13.88 -2.97
C LEU A 183 -7.33 13.70 -4.22
N ALA A 184 -6.05 13.43 -3.97
CA ALA A 184 -5.08 13.03 -4.99
C ALA A 184 -5.23 11.53 -5.30
N MET A 185 -6.48 11.11 -5.52
CA MET A 185 -6.85 9.74 -5.85
C MET A 185 -7.82 9.78 -7.04
N ASP A 186 -7.60 8.86 -7.97
CA ASP A 186 -8.57 8.56 -9.03
C ASP A 186 -9.68 7.68 -8.43
N PRO A 187 -10.95 8.10 -8.46
CA PRO A 187 -12.06 7.29 -7.98
C PRO A 187 -12.12 5.91 -8.63
N GLY A 188 -11.70 5.78 -9.90
CA GLY A 188 -11.64 4.51 -10.61
C GLY A 188 -10.88 3.40 -9.85
N ALA A 189 -9.93 3.77 -8.99
CA ALA A 189 -9.19 2.81 -8.18
C ALA A 189 -10.06 2.02 -7.17
N PHE A 190 -11.27 2.48 -6.85
CA PHE A 190 -12.24 1.70 -6.06
C PHE A 190 -12.76 0.46 -6.82
N ALA A 191 -12.68 0.44 -8.15
CA ALA A 191 -13.17 -0.67 -8.97
C ALA A 191 -12.19 -1.87 -9.04
N VAL A 192 -11.11 -1.88 -8.26
CA VAL A 192 -10.12 -2.96 -8.26
C VAL A 192 -10.73 -4.33 -7.88
N GLY A 193 -11.85 -4.33 -7.17
CA GLY A 193 -12.61 -5.53 -6.80
C GLY A 193 -12.11 -6.24 -5.54
N ALA A 194 -12.65 -7.43 -5.31
CA ALA A 194 -12.22 -8.33 -4.23
C ALA A 194 -11.09 -9.26 -4.73
N PRO A 195 -10.09 -9.57 -3.90
CA PRO A 195 -9.06 -10.54 -4.26
C PRO A 195 -9.59 -11.99 -4.18
N ASP A 196 -9.25 -12.80 -5.15
CA ASP A 196 -9.31 -14.26 -5.03
C ASP A 196 -8.04 -14.73 -4.30
N MET A 197 -8.09 -14.70 -2.96
CA MET A 197 -6.92 -15.01 -2.14
C MET A 197 -6.38 -16.43 -2.34
N PRO A 198 -7.22 -17.50 -2.42
CA PRO A 198 -6.74 -18.84 -2.75
C PRO A 198 -5.99 -18.88 -4.07
N GLN A 199 -6.50 -18.25 -5.12
CA GLN A 199 -5.84 -18.23 -6.43
C GLN A 199 -4.53 -17.44 -6.40
N LEU A 200 -4.50 -16.27 -5.73
CA LEU A 200 -3.30 -15.44 -5.60
C LEU A 200 -2.19 -16.18 -4.83
N LEU A 201 -2.53 -16.85 -3.74
CA LEU A 201 -1.58 -17.63 -2.96
C LEU A 201 -1.08 -18.86 -3.72
N ALA A 202 -1.96 -19.56 -4.45
CA ALA A 202 -1.57 -20.73 -5.24
C ALA A 202 -0.62 -20.37 -6.40
N ARG A 203 -0.71 -19.14 -6.94
CA ARG A 203 0.17 -18.64 -7.99
C ARG A 203 1.47 -18.02 -7.46
N CYS A 204 1.51 -17.64 -6.17
CA CYS A 204 2.67 -16.98 -5.60
C CYS A 204 3.84 -17.95 -5.47
N GLU A 205 4.92 -17.70 -6.20
CA GLU A 205 6.14 -18.53 -6.18
C GLU A 205 7.06 -18.21 -5.00
N ALA A 206 6.83 -17.07 -4.34
CA ALA A 206 7.62 -16.62 -3.21
C ALA A 206 6.97 -17.02 -1.87
N PRO A 207 7.74 -17.21 -0.79
CA PRO A 207 7.20 -17.35 0.57
C PRO A 207 6.30 -16.16 0.92
N VAL A 208 5.11 -16.45 1.48
CA VAL A 208 4.13 -15.47 1.90
C VAL A 208 3.98 -15.48 3.42
N THR A 209 3.96 -14.30 4.02
CA THR A 209 3.52 -14.08 5.41
C THR A 209 2.33 -13.14 5.39
N LEU A 210 1.21 -13.55 5.99
CA LEU A 210 0.08 -12.67 6.24
C LEU A 210 0.25 -12.03 7.62
N ALA A 211 -0.03 -10.76 7.74
CA ALA A 211 0.06 -10.05 9.01
C ALA A 211 -1.17 -9.17 9.23
N ARG A 212 -1.53 -8.97 10.50
CA ARG A 212 -2.59 -8.05 10.91
C ARG A 212 -2.28 -7.40 12.26
N GLY A 213 -2.89 -6.28 12.54
CA GLY A 213 -2.99 -5.79 13.92
C GLY A 213 -4.00 -6.62 14.71
N GLU A 214 -3.78 -6.79 16.00
CA GLU A 214 -4.71 -7.52 16.90
C GLU A 214 -6.13 -6.95 16.84
N HIS A 215 -6.23 -5.62 16.72
CA HIS A 215 -7.50 -4.87 16.66
C HIS A 215 -7.96 -4.58 15.23
N ASP A 216 -7.32 -5.15 14.22
CA ASP A 216 -7.79 -5.03 12.83
C ASP A 216 -9.10 -5.82 12.65
N THR A 217 -10.18 -5.12 12.34
CA THR A 217 -11.52 -5.69 12.18
C THR A 217 -11.79 -6.24 10.79
N MET A 218 -10.84 -6.11 9.85
CA MET A 218 -11.02 -6.58 8.47
C MET A 218 -11.04 -8.10 8.36
N ASN A 219 -10.31 -8.80 9.24
CA ASN A 219 -10.27 -10.26 9.29
C ASN A 219 -10.07 -10.75 10.73
N THR A 220 -10.42 -12.00 10.98
CA THR A 220 -10.04 -12.75 12.18
C THR A 220 -8.78 -13.60 11.92
N ASP A 221 -8.07 -13.99 12.98
CA ASP A 221 -6.92 -14.91 12.87
C ASP A 221 -7.33 -16.24 12.22
N GLY A 222 -8.51 -16.76 12.55
CA GLY A 222 -9.05 -18.00 11.96
C GLY A 222 -9.29 -17.90 10.45
N GLN A 223 -9.78 -16.75 9.96
CA GLN A 223 -9.96 -16.52 8.52
C GLN A 223 -8.62 -16.50 7.79
N LEU A 224 -7.60 -15.86 8.35
CA LEU A 224 -6.26 -15.80 7.76
C LEU A 224 -5.57 -17.17 7.81
N ALA A 225 -5.65 -17.88 8.94
CA ALA A 225 -5.10 -19.23 9.09
C ALA A 225 -5.69 -20.24 8.08
N GLY A 226 -6.96 -20.08 7.73
CA GLY A 226 -7.65 -20.90 6.70
C GLY A 226 -7.05 -20.77 5.30
N LEU A 227 -6.19 -19.76 5.04
CA LEU A 227 -5.50 -19.58 3.77
C LEU A 227 -4.19 -20.40 3.67
N GLY A 228 -3.74 -21.05 4.74
CA GLY A 228 -2.56 -21.92 4.72
C GLY A 228 -1.20 -21.19 4.70
N ALA A 229 -1.18 -19.86 4.73
CA ALA A 229 0.05 -19.09 4.87
C ALA A 229 0.34 -18.78 6.34
N PRO A 230 1.62 -18.63 6.76
CA PRO A 230 1.98 -18.15 8.10
C PRO A 230 1.30 -16.82 8.42
N VAL A 231 0.78 -16.71 9.65
CA VAL A 231 0.08 -15.50 10.13
C VAL A 231 0.86 -14.88 11.29
N VAL A 232 1.06 -13.57 11.25
CA VAL A 232 1.65 -12.76 12.32
C VAL A 232 0.63 -11.75 12.81
N THR A 233 0.26 -11.81 14.09
CA THR A 233 -0.59 -10.81 14.74
C THR A 233 0.28 -9.83 15.52
N LEU A 234 0.12 -8.53 15.25
CA LEU A 234 0.84 -7.44 15.90
C LEU A 234 0.02 -6.96 17.12
N PRO A 235 0.48 -7.20 18.35
CA PRO A 235 -0.30 -6.90 19.56
C PRO A 235 -0.62 -5.41 19.69
N GLY A 236 -1.86 -5.10 20.09
CA GLY A 236 -2.33 -3.75 20.40
C GLY A 236 -2.51 -2.83 19.19
N LEU A 237 -2.29 -3.32 17.95
CA LEU A 237 -2.38 -2.51 16.73
C LEU A 237 -3.67 -2.80 15.95
N GLY A 238 -4.14 -1.80 15.22
CA GLY A 238 -5.29 -1.88 14.33
C GLY A 238 -4.90 -2.13 12.88
N HIS A 239 -5.79 -1.70 11.97
CA HIS A 239 -5.64 -1.94 10.53
C HIS A 239 -4.40 -1.29 9.92
N ASN A 240 -4.07 -0.07 10.32
CA ASN A 240 -2.90 0.67 9.82
C ASN A 240 -1.66 0.48 10.72
N ALA A 241 -1.39 -0.75 11.16
CA ALA A 241 -0.32 -1.07 12.09
C ALA A 241 1.04 -0.45 11.73
N HIS A 242 1.34 -0.32 10.44
CA HIS A 242 2.57 0.29 9.91
C HIS A 242 2.66 1.79 10.17
N VAL A 243 1.53 2.48 10.37
CA VAL A 243 1.44 3.89 10.75
C VAL A 243 1.32 4.05 12.25
N GLU A 244 0.53 3.19 12.89
CA GLU A 244 0.26 3.22 14.33
C GLU A 244 1.54 3.00 15.15
N ASN A 245 2.33 1.99 14.79
CA ASN A 245 3.61 1.70 15.44
C ASN A 245 4.65 1.16 14.43
N PRO A 246 5.38 2.05 13.73
CA PRO A 246 6.45 1.65 12.81
C PRO A 246 7.55 0.80 13.48
N HIS A 247 7.85 1.07 14.76
CA HIS A 247 8.90 0.34 15.50
C HIS A 247 8.55 -1.12 15.74
N GLN A 248 7.29 -1.41 16.01
CA GLN A 248 6.81 -2.78 16.17
C GLN A 248 6.63 -3.46 14.81
N SER A 249 5.99 -2.78 13.87
CA SER A 249 5.65 -3.36 12.57
C SER A 249 6.86 -3.68 11.70
N ILE A 250 8.00 -2.98 11.89
CA ILE A 250 9.23 -3.26 11.12
C ILE A 250 9.83 -4.62 11.44
N SER A 251 9.46 -5.27 12.56
CA SER A 251 9.88 -6.64 12.89
C SER A 251 9.40 -7.67 11.87
N LEU A 252 8.35 -7.37 11.10
CA LEU A 252 7.91 -8.21 9.98
C LEU A 252 9.01 -8.43 8.93
N LEU A 253 10.03 -7.57 8.88
CA LEU A 253 11.17 -7.68 7.95
C LEU A 253 12.33 -8.52 8.51
N ASP A 254 12.33 -8.88 9.80
CA ASP A 254 13.47 -9.54 10.46
C ASP A 254 13.90 -10.86 9.80
N PRO A 255 12.99 -11.70 9.27
CA PRO A 255 13.37 -12.93 8.57
C PRO A 255 14.04 -12.71 7.20
N TYR A 256 14.01 -11.50 6.65
CA TYR A 256 14.40 -11.21 5.26
C TYR A 256 15.59 -10.24 5.13
N ARG A 257 16.29 -9.96 6.22
CA ARG A 257 17.44 -9.04 6.31
C ARG A 257 18.75 -9.72 5.96
#